data_4271a9351dce5eeff3e5bd053bef155a
#
_entry.id   4271a9351dce5eeff3e5bd053bef155a
#
_cell.length_a   1.000
_cell.length_b   1.000
_cell.length_c   1.000
_cell.angle_alpha   90.00
_cell.angle_beta   90.00
_cell.angle_gamma   90.00
#
_symmetry.space_group_name_H-M   'P 1'
#
loop_
_entity.id
_entity.type
_entity.pdbx_description
1 polymer ?
#
loop_
_entity_poly.entity_id
_entity_poly.type
_entity_poly.pdbx_seq_one_letter_code
_entity_poly.pdbx_strand_id
1 'polypeptide(L)'
;MNAREIARSTGEEGVGVYVFCFARTDAARAELGHGLDARVHEDIAAICCEVPLHEWTGEVGEAHLKDLEWLGPRALRHEAVIERMMRASPVLPLRFGCLFSSAERLDELLRRERVRISAFIAKAAHEEEWSLQGSLDVRACEEALFAADPRVAKLPAQGGARYLLEQKLRKDAVRAARAWAQETQAELARALEGLVLDWRSLRPPSRNPEQPEREGVFHWALLLPRGAEAELARRLEPLAESLSARGLHLLARGPWPAYNFAPHLGDVTGDGREARTHD
;
A
#
# COMPACT_ATOMS: atom_id res chain seq x y z
N MET A 1 10.80 -25.42 -30.12
CA MET A 1 10.49 -25.98 -28.78
C MET A 1 9.56 -24.98 -28.12
N ASN A 2 8.34 -25.39 -27.81
CA ASN A 2 7.25 -24.51 -27.39
C ASN A 2 7.36 -24.23 -25.86
N ALA A 3 7.00 -23.03 -25.41
CA ALA A 3 7.00 -22.65 -23.99
C ALA A 3 6.24 -23.66 -23.07
N ARG A 4 5.30 -24.41 -23.64
CA ARG A 4 4.60 -25.52 -22.96
C ARG A 4 5.46 -26.78 -22.76
N GLU A 5 6.51 -26.99 -23.53
CA GLU A 5 7.45 -28.10 -23.37
C GLU A 5 8.53 -27.80 -22.32
N ILE A 6 8.90 -26.53 -22.18
CA ILE A 6 9.85 -26.08 -21.14
C ILE A 6 9.18 -26.17 -19.74
N ALA A 7 7.89 -25.86 -19.63
CA ALA A 7 7.12 -26.00 -18.39
C ALA A 7 6.92 -27.47 -17.96
N ARG A 8 7.06 -28.43 -18.87
CA ARG A 8 6.95 -29.86 -18.55
C ARG A 8 8.28 -30.54 -18.19
N SER A 9 9.42 -29.88 -18.40
CA SER A 9 10.74 -30.47 -18.12
C SER A 9 11.38 -29.97 -16.81
N THR A 10 10.80 -28.95 -16.14
CA THR A 10 11.17 -28.53 -14.78
C THR A 10 10.12 -29.02 -13.80
N GLY A 11 10.06 -30.35 -13.68
CA GLY A 11 9.10 -31.02 -12.80
C GLY A 11 9.35 -30.74 -11.33
N GLU A 12 8.32 -30.43 -10.67
CA GLU A 12 7.78 -30.73 -9.33
C GLU A 12 8.70 -30.73 -8.08
N GLU A 13 10.04 -30.68 -8.19
CA GLU A 13 10.97 -30.74 -7.04
C GLU A 13 12.00 -29.59 -6.98
N GLY A 14 11.83 -28.53 -7.76
CA GLY A 14 12.79 -27.43 -7.80
C GLY A 14 12.73 -26.54 -6.54
N VAL A 15 13.91 -26.12 -6.06
CA VAL A 15 14.05 -25.13 -5.01
C VAL A 15 14.19 -23.75 -5.65
N GLY A 16 13.33 -22.83 -5.27
CA GLY A 16 13.40 -21.40 -5.66
C GLY A 16 13.92 -20.54 -4.54
N VAL A 17 14.21 -19.30 -4.86
CA VAL A 17 14.68 -18.28 -3.90
C VAL A 17 13.59 -17.22 -3.73
N TYR A 18 12.99 -17.19 -2.56
CA TYR A 18 12.03 -16.14 -2.15
C TYR A 18 12.79 -14.94 -1.59
N VAL A 19 12.54 -13.74 -2.11
CA VAL A 19 13.25 -12.52 -1.71
C VAL A 19 12.30 -11.57 -1.00
N PHE A 20 12.73 -11.08 0.17
CA PHE A 20 11.96 -10.15 1.01
C PHE A 20 12.27 -8.69 0.66
N CYS A 21 13.56 -8.34 0.64
CA CYS A 21 14.04 -6.98 0.36
C CYS A 21 15.50 -7.01 -0.07
N PHE A 22 15.94 -5.86 -0.59
CA PHE A 22 17.38 -5.57 -0.70
C PHE A 22 17.78 -4.60 0.41
N ALA A 23 18.97 -4.82 0.98
CA ALA A 23 19.55 -4.04 2.06
C ALA A 23 21.04 -3.78 1.78
N ARG A 24 21.67 -2.97 2.63
CA ARG A 24 23.12 -2.85 2.63
C ARG A 24 23.76 -4.13 3.17
N THR A 25 24.90 -4.50 2.65
CA THR A 25 25.62 -5.74 3.03
C THR A 25 25.98 -5.79 4.51
N ASP A 26 26.37 -4.65 5.09
CA ASP A 26 26.71 -4.55 6.52
C ASP A 26 25.48 -4.84 7.42
N ALA A 27 24.34 -4.26 7.10
CA ALA A 27 23.09 -4.50 7.83
C ALA A 27 22.59 -5.93 7.66
N ALA A 28 22.68 -6.49 6.46
CA ALA A 28 22.31 -7.89 6.20
C ALA A 28 23.08 -8.87 7.09
N ARG A 29 24.37 -8.66 7.25
CA ARG A 29 25.23 -9.51 8.11
C ARG A 29 24.91 -9.38 9.59
N ALA A 30 24.48 -8.21 10.06
CA ALA A 30 24.18 -7.95 11.48
C ALA A 30 22.82 -8.52 11.90
N GLU A 31 21.81 -8.45 11.03
CA GLU A 31 20.40 -8.68 11.38
C GLU A 31 19.79 -9.92 10.71
N LEU A 32 20.59 -10.75 10.06
CA LEU A 32 20.11 -11.98 9.43
C LEU A 32 19.56 -12.94 10.49
N GLY A 33 18.27 -13.23 10.43
CA GLY A 33 17.61 -14.12 11.39
C GLY A 33 17.58 -15.59 10.96
N HIS A 34 17.11 -16.43 11.86
CA HIS A 34 16.95 -17.86 11.56
C HIS A 34 16.10 -18.13 10.31
N GLY A 35 16.57 -19.05 9.47
CA GLY A 35 15.89 -19.46 8.25
C GLY A 35 15.86 -18.38 7.16
N LEU A 36 16.82 -17.47 7.20
CA LEU A 36 17.09 -16.47 6.17
C LEU A 36 18.53 -16.58 5.71
N ASP A 37 18.73 -16.24 4.43
CA ASP A 37 20.03 -16.10 3.78
C ASP A 37 20.21 -14.69 3.23
N ALA A 38 21.46 -14.29 3.05
CA ALA A 38 21.85 -13.04 2.40
C ALA A 38 22.71 -13.33 1.17
N ARG A 39 22.18 -13.06 -0.01
CA ARG A 39 22.99 -13.12 -1.23
C ARG A 39 23.59 -11.74 -1.50
N VAL A 40 24.90 -11.68 -1.35
CA VAL A 40 25.66 -10.41 -1.40
C VAL A 40 26.22 -10.17 -2.80
N HIS A 41 26.08 -8.93 -3.26
CA HIS A 41 26.77 -8.41 -4.43
C HIS A 41 27.28 -7.00 -4.12
N GLU A 42 28.60 -6.89 -3.94
CA GLU A 42 29.29 -5.65 -3.52
C GLU A 42 28.69 -5.02 -2.25
N ASP A 43 28.06 -3.85 -2.36
CA ASP A 43 27.49 -3.06 -1.26
C ASP A 43 26.05 -3.42 -0.92
N ILE A 44 25.40 -4.25 -1.73
CA ILE A 44 24.00 -4.68 -1.56
C ILE A 44 23.89 -6.17 -1.26
N ALA A 45 22.82 -6.54 -0.57
CA ALA A 45 22.45 -7.92 -0.30
C ALA A 45 20.94 -8.12 -0.49
N ALA A 46 20.56 -9.23 -1.09
CA ALA A 46 19.19 -9.73 -1.11
C ALA A 46 18.94 -10.55 0.16
N ILE A 47 17.95 -10.17 0.95
CA ILE A 47 17.48 -10.97 2.09
C ILE A 47 16.45 -11.97 1.55
N CYS A 48 16.75 -13.26 1.69
CA CYS A 48 16.00 -14.31 1.01
C CYS A 48 15.89 -15.58 1.84
N CYS A 49 15.15 -16.54 1.35
CA CYS A 49 15.15 -17.93 1.83
C CYS A 49 14.84 -18.88 0.65
N GLU A 50 15.24 -20.13 0.80
CA GLU A 50 14.83 -21.17 -0.14
C GLU A 50 13.39 -21.58 0.12
N VAL A 51 12.66 -21.89 -0.97
CA VAL A 51 11.27 -22.36 -0.93
C VAL A 51 11.04 -23.43 -2.01
N PRO A 52 10.15 -24.40 -1.77
CA PRO A 52 9.74 -25.35 -2.81
C PRO A 52 8.95 -24.63 -3.91
N LEU A 53 9.44 -24.63 -5.15
CA LEU A 53 8.81 -23.91 -6.27
C LEU A 53 7.36 -24.35 -6.51
N HIS A 54 7.08 -25.65 -6.35
CA HIS A 54 5.73 -26.19 -6.59
C HIS A 54 4.66 -25.61 -5.67
N GLU A 55 5.03 -25.14 -4.46
CA GLU A 55 4.07 -24.47 -3.55
C GLU A 55 3.68 -23.05 -4.02
N TRP A 56 4.49 -22.42 -4.86
CA TRP A 56 4.36 -21.00 -5.23
C TRP A 56 3.99 -20.78 -6.69
N THR A 57 4.10 -21.81 -7.53
CA THR A 57 3.92 -21.69 -8.98
C THR A 57 2.86 -22.68 -9.49
N GLY A 58 2.37 -22.44 -10.71
CA GLY A 58 1.37 -23.29 -11.34
C GLY A 58 0.02 -23.26 -10.63
N GLU A 59 -0.79 -24.29 -10.83
CA GLU A 59 -2.15 -24.40 -10.26
C GLU A 59 -2.14 -24.46 -8.74
N VAL A 60 -1.15 -25.13 -8.14
CA VAL A 60 -1.00 -25.23 -6.68
C VAL A 60 -0.71 -23.85 -6.08
N GLY A 61 0.25 -23.12 -6.65
CA GLY A 61 0.55 -21.76 -6.20
C GLY A 61 -0.64 -20.80 -6.34
N GLU A 62 -1.40 -20.91 -7.44
CA GLU A 62 -2.63 -20.11 -7.61
C GLU A 62 -3.72 -20.47 -6.59
N ALA A 63 -3.83 -21.72 -6.18
CA ALA A 63 -4.73 -22.16 -5.12
C ALA A 63 -4.29 -21.63 -3.75
N HIS A 64 -3.00 -21.73 -3.43
CA HIS A 64 -2.42 -21.23 -2.19
C HIS A 64 -2.58 -19.72 -2.02
N LEU A 65 -2.46 -18.94 -3.09
CA LEU A 65 -2.68 -17.48 -3.03
C LEU A 65 -4.13 -17.07 -2.73
N LYS A 66 -5.08 -18.01 -2.83
CA LYS A 66 -6.50 -17.79 -2.46
C LYS A 66 -6.83 -18.38 -1.09
N ASP A 67 -5.93 -19.17 -0.51
CA ASP A 67 -6.08 -19.81 0.80
C ASP A 67 -5.50 -18.90 1.89
N LEU A 68 -6.34 -18.29 2.71
CA LEU A 68 -5.93 -17.41 3.78
C LEU A 68 -5.14 -18.12 4.90
N GLU A 69 -5.38 -19.41 5.12
CA GLU A 69 -4.64 -20.19 6.13
C GLU A 69 -3.19 -20.42 5.67
N TRP A 70 -2.97 -20.61 4.37
CA TRP A 70 -1.63 -20.72 3.80
C TRP A 70 -0.95 -19.35 3.63
N LEU A 71 -1.68 -18.38 3.11
CA LEU A 71 -1.17 -17.05 2.76
C LEU A 71 -0.84 -16.21 4.00
N GLY A 72 -1.73 -16.19 5.00
CA GLY A 72 -1.66 -15.30 6.15
C GLY A 72 -0.33 -15.35 6.92
N PRO A 73 0.10 -16.55 7.41
CA PRO A 73 1.37 -16.66 8.12
C PRO A 73 2.58 -16.25 7.28
N ARG A 74 2.56 -16.51 5.96
CA ARG A 74 3.64 -16.16 5.04
C ARG A 74 3.72 -14.65 4.77
N ALA A 75 2.57 -14.00 4.63
CA ALA A 75 2.49 -12.55 4.49
C ALA A 75 2.98 -11.85 5.76
N LEU A 76 2.56 -12.30 6.94
CA LEU A 76 3.04 -11.77 8.22
C LEU A 76 4.55 -11.96 8.39
N ARG A 77 5.10 -13.13 8.02
CA ARG A 77 6.54 -13.35 8.03
C ARG A 77 7.27 -12.41 7.08
N HIS A 78 6.72 -12.20 5.88
CA HIS A 78 7.29 -11.29 4.90
C HIS A 78 7.44 -9.88 5.47
N GLU A 79 6.36 -9.31 5.99
CA GLU A 79 6.39 -7.98 6.60
C GLU A 79 7.32 -7.92 7.80
N ALA A 80 7.29 -8.91 8.69
CA ALA A 80 8.15 -8.95 9.87
C ALA A 80 9.65 -8.98 9.54
N VAL A 81 10.04 -9.65 8.43
CA VAL A 81 11.44 -9.65 7.96
C VAL A 81 11.83 -8.27 7.46
N ILE A 82 11.00 -7.64 6.65
CA ILE A 82 11.27 -6.30 6.10
C ILE A 82 11.32 -5.26 7.21
N GLU A 83 10.36 -5.24 8.13
CA GLU A 83 10.35 -4.34 9.28
C GLU A 83 11.58 -4.51 10.17
N ARG A 84 12.03 -5.76 10.40
CA ARG A 84 13.26 -6.00 11.16
C ARG A 84 14.47 -5.40 10.46
N MET A 85 14.60 -5.64 9.15
CA MET A 85 15.70 -5.06 8.37
C MET A 85 15.65 -3.53 8.36
N MET A 86 14.46 -2.93 8.26
CA MET A 86 14.27 -1.48 8.30
C MET A 86 14.73 -0.83 9.60
N ARG A 87 14.64 -1.54 10.73
CA ARG A 87 15.15 -1.01 12.02
C ARG A 87 16.67 -0.87 12.04
N ALA A 88 17.36 -1.69 11.28
CA ALA A 88 18.82 -1.69 11.21
C ALA A 88 19.38 -0.82 10.07
N SER A 89 18.66 -0.74 8.95
CA SER A 89 19.13 -0.09 7.72
C SER A 89 17.95 0.27 6.82
N PRO A 90 18.11 1.30 5.96
CA PRO A 90 17.19 1.48 4.84
C PRO A 90 17.17 0.24 3.96
N VAL A 91 16.00 -0.10 3.44
CA VAL A 91 15.78 -1.25 2.55
C VAL A 91 15.04 -0.84 1.30
N LEU A 92 15.22 -1.59 0.23
CA LEU A 92 14.32 -1.61 -0.91
C LEU A 92 13.40 -2.83 -0.72
N PRO A 93 12.13 -2.62 -0.32
CA PRO A 93 11.21 -3.71 -0.07
C PRO A 93 10.76 -4.34 -1.39
N LEU A 94 10.57 -5.65 -1.40
CA LEU A 94 9.95 -6.34 -2.51
C LEU A 94 8.51 -6.72 -2.15
N ARG A 95 7.65 -6.82 -3.14
CA ARG A 95 6.27 -7.24 -2.93
C ARG A 95 6.23 -8.71 -2.52
N PHE A 96 5.23 -9.07 -1.72
CA PHE A 96 4.97 -10.46 -1.38
C PHE A 96 4.87 -11.34 -2.65
N GLY A 97 5.49 -12.52 -2.60
CA GLY A 97 5.53 -13.44 -3.74
C GLY A 97 6.68 -13.20 -4.73
N CYS A 98 7.65 -12.35 -4.40
CA CYS A 98 8.83 -12.17 -5.22
C CYS A 98 9.72 -13.42 -5.16
N LEU A 99 9.76 -14.17 -6.26
CA LEU A 99 10.36 -15.48 -6.37
C LEU A 99 11.30 -15.58 -7.57
N PHE A 100 12.46 -16.17 -7.37
CA PHE A 100 13.41 -16.52 -8.42
C PHE A 100 13.49 -18.03 -8.58
N SER A 101 13.54 -18.52 -9.81
CA SER A 101 13.64 -19.94 -10.11
C SER A 101 14.99 -20.55 -9.72
N SER A 102 16.03 -19.73 -9.53
CA SER A 102 17.32 -20.15 -9.02
C SER A 102 18.10 -18.99 -8.42
N ALA A 103 19.14 -19.33 -7.68
CA ALA A 103 20.07 -18.38 -7.09
C ALA A 103 20.84 -17.56 -8.14
N GLU A 104 21.18 -18.18 -9.28
CA GLU A 104 21.90 -17.54 -10.39
C GLU A 104 21.08 -16.42 -11.01
N ARG A 105 19.76 -16.60 -11.13
CA ARG A 105 18.84 -15.56 -11.63
C ARG A 105 18.77 -14.37 -10.68
N LEU A 106 18.81 -14.60 -9.39
CA LEU A 106 18.89 -13.51 -8.40
C LEU A 106 20.24 -12.80 -8.51
N ASP A 107 21.35 -13.51 -8.67
CA ASP A 107 22.67 -12.92 -8.84
C ASP A 107 22.77 -12.09 -10.14
N GLU A 108 22.13 -12.52 -11.21
CA GLU A 108 22.03 -11.73 -12.46
C GLU A 108 21.28 -10.42 -12.23
N LEU A 109 20.16 -10.46 -11.50
CA LEU A 109 19.41 -9.26 -11.14
C LEU A 109 20.27 -8.31 -10.30
N LEU A 110 20.90 -8.81 -9.23
CA LEU A 110 21.74 -8.00 -8.35
C LEU A 110 22.85 -7.28 -9.14
N ARG A 111 23.52 -7.97 -10.06
CA ARG A 111 24.53 -7.37 -10.93
C ARG A 111 23.96 -6.29 -11.86
N ARG A 112 22.84 -6.59 -12.51
CA ARG A 112 22.21 -5.69 -13.48
C ARG A 112 21.63 -4.43 -12.82
N GLU A 113 20.96 -4.59 -11.68
CA GLU A 113 20.20 -3.52 -11.04
C GLU A 113 20.94 -2.87 -9.85
N ARG A 114 22.20 -3.26 -9.58
CA ARG A 114 22.96 -2.78 -8.42
C ARG A 114 22.87 -1.27 -8.21
N VAL A 115 23.13 -0.51 -9.26
CA VAL A 115 23.17 0.96 -9.20
C VAL A 115 21.80 1.52 -8.79
N ARG A 116 20.71 0.96 -9.31
CA ARG A 116 19.34 1.40 -9.00
C ARG A 116 18.94 1.02 -7.58
N ILE A 117 19.32 -0.19 -7.14
CA ILE A 117 19.06 -0.68 -5.78
C ILE A 117 19.82 0.18 -4.78
N SER A 118 21.12 0.40 -4.97
CA SER A 118 21.96 1.24 -4.08
C SER A 118 21.46 2.68 -4.02
N ALA A 119 21.08 3.27 -5.16
CA ALA A 119 20.53 4.62 -5.20
C ALA A 119 19.23 4.75 -4.42
N PHE A 120 18.32 3.75 -4.53
CA PHE A 120 17.10 3.74 -3.76
C PHE A 120 17.36 3.60 -2.26
N ILE A 121 18.22 2.67 -1.86
CA ILE A 121 18.59 2.48 -0.44
C ILE A 121 19.20 3.74 0.14
N ALA A 122 20.07 4.44 -0.62
CA ALA A 122 20.64 5.70 -0.20
C ALA A 122 19.58 6.80 -0.01
N LYS A 123 18.60 6.86 -0.90
CA LYS A 123 17.45 7.78 -0.80
C LYS A 123 16.57 7.45 0.42
N ALA A 124 16.23 6.17 0.62
CA ALA A 124 15.45 5.67 1.74
C ALA A 124 16.12 5.86 3.12
N ALA A 125 17.42 6.22 3.15
CA ALA A 125 18.09 6.63 4.39
C ALA A 125 17.54 7.96 4.94
N HIS A 126 17.03 8.83 4.07
CA HIS A 126 16.57 10.18 4.39
C HIS A 126 15.08 10.38 4.22
N GLU A 127 14.39 9.39 3.68
CA GLU A 127 12.98 9.45 3.35
C GLU A 127 12.24 8.24 3.89
N GLU A 128 10.94 8.41 4.14
CA GLU A 128 10.07 7.34 4.65
C GLU A 128 8.66 7.46 4.06
N GLU A 129 8.02 6.31 3.86
CA GLU A 129 6.66 6.26 3.34
C GLU A 129 5.64 6.33 4.46
N TRP A 130 4.63 7.17 4.26
CA TRP A 130 3.44 7.27 5.11
C TRP A 130 2.19 7.07 4.29
N SER A 131 1.16 6.52 4.91
CA SER A 131 -0.18 6.38 4.34
C SER A 131 -1.10 7.43 4.94
N LEU A 132 -1.82 8.19 4.11
CA LEU A 132 -2.92 9.05 4.52
C LEU A 132 -4.21 8.58 3.87
N GLN A 133 -5.18 8.19 4.68
CA GLN A 133 -6.48 7.72 4.24
C GLN A 133 -7.58 8.66 4.72
N GLY A 134 -8.55 8.89 3.85
CA GLY A 134 -9.79 9.58 4.18
C GLY A 134 -10.98 8.62 4.09
N SER A 135 -11.79 8.57 5.14
CA SER A 135 -13.03 7.80 5.17
C SER A 135 -14.21 8.68 5.56
N LEU A 136 -15.32 8.56 4.83
CA LEU A 136 -16.53 9.35 5.00
C LEU A 136 -17.63 8.52 5.67
N ASP A 137 -18.11 8.99 6.82
CA ASP A 137 -19.42 8.58 7.34
C ASP A 137 -20.49 9.30 6.53
N VAL A 138 -20.96 8.62 5.49
CA VAL A 138 -21.95 9.19 4.55
C VAL A 138 -23.22 9.60 5.28
N ARG A 139 -23.65 8.81 6.28
CA ARG A 139 -24.87 9.06 7.02
C ARG A 139 -24.78 10.30 7.92
N ALA A 140 -23.70 10.39 8.70
CA ALA A 140 -23.46 11.55 9.56
C ALA A 140 -23.32 12.85 8.73
N CYS A 141 -22.60 12.79 7.60
CA CYS A 141 -22.43 13.92 6.69
C CYS A 141 -23.77 14.29 6.01
N GLU A 142 -24.55 13.31 5.57
CA GLU A 142 -25.90 13.52 5.02
C GLU A 142 -26.79 14.25 6.02
N GLU A 143 -26.87 13.77 7.25
CA GLU A 143 -27.70 14.35 8.30
C GLU A 143 -27.29 15.82 8.60
N ALA A 144 -25.99 16.08 8.69
CA ALA A 144 -25.47 17.44 8.91
C ALA A 144 -25.81 18.39 7.74
N LEU A 145 -25.59 17.95 6.50
CA LEU A 145 -25.88 18.75 5.31
C LEU A 145 -27.40 18.93 5.11
N PHE A 146 -28.20 17.91 5.37
CA PHE A 146 -29.66 18.00 5.33
C PHE A 146 -30.17 19.00 6.36
N ALA A 147 -29.70 18.91 7.60
CA ALA A 147 -30.13 19.84 8.66
C ALA A 147 -29.74 21.29 8.38
N ALA A 148 -28.60 21.50 7.73
CA ALA A 148 -28.10 22.83 7.35
C ALA A 148 -28.76 23.41 6.07
N ASP A 149 -29.50 22.61 5.31
CA ASP A 149 -30.12 23.06 4.05
C ASP A 149 -31.30 24.01 4.31
N PRO A 150 -31.26 25.26 3.85
CA PRO A 150 -32.35 26.22 4.08
C PRO A 150 -33.68 25.81 3.43
N ARG A 151 -33.66 24.87 2.48
CA ARG A 151 -34.90 24.31 1.87
C ARG A 151 -35.66 23.41 2.83
N VAL A 152 -35.00 22.85 3.85
CA VAL A 152 -35.67 22.02 4.87
C VAL A 152 -36.68 22.80 5.66
N ALA A 153 -36.38 24.05 6.02
CA ALA A 153 -37.32 24.94 6.72
C ALA A 153 -38.56 25.31 5.88
N LYS A 154 -38.50 25.13 4.57
CA LYS A 154 -39.61 25.41 3.63
C LYS A 154 -40.42 24.18 3.25
N LEU A 155 -40.12 23.00 3.85
CA LEU A 155 -40.88 21.80 3.60
C LEU A 155 -42.35 21.95 4.08
N PRO A 156 -43.34 21.41 3.33
CA PRO A 156 -44.73 21.37 3.79
C PRO A 156 -44.86 20.72 5.18
N ALA A 157 -45.80 21.14 5.98
CA ALA A 157 -45.96 20.60 7.34
C ALA A 157 -46.23 19.09 7.36
N GLN A 158 -47.03 18.57 6.39
CA GLN A 158 -47.43 17.16 6.30
C GLN A 158 -47.77 16.75 4.86
N GLY A 159 -47.91 15.43 4.64
CA GLY A 159 -48.43 14.85 3.39
C GLY A 159 -47.34 14.27 2.47
N GLY A 160 -47.80 13.62 1.38
CA GLY A 160 -46.92 12.95 0.42
C GLY A 160 -45.90 13.87 -0.28
N ALA A 161 -46.27 15.14 -0.49
CA ALA A 161 -45.39 16.14 -1.05
C ALA A 161 -44.16 16.41 -0.14
N ARG A 162 -44.39 16.47 1.20
CA ARG A 162 -43.29 16.58 2.17
C ARG A 162 -42.32 15.42 2.04
N TYR A 163 -42.84 14.20 2.05
CA TYR A 163 -42.02 12.99 1.93
C TYR A 163 -41.14 12.99 0.66
N LEU A 164 -41.72 13.30 -0.50
CA LEU A 164 -41.01 13.33 -1.76
C LEU A 164 -39.89 14.39 -1.80
N LEU A 165 -40.20 15.60 -1.27
CA LEU A 165 -39.23 16.70 -1.19
C LEU A 165 -38.10 16.35 -0.21
N GLU A 166 -38.43 15.77 0.94
CA GLU A 166 -37.45 15.33 1.92
C GLU A 166 -36.50 14.28 1.32
N GLN A 167 -37.03 13.25 0.64
CA GLN A 167 -36.23 12.24 -0.04
C GLN A 167 -35.29 12.84 -1.11
N LYS A 168 -35.83 13.86 -1.83
CA LYS A 168 -34.98 14.57 -2.81
C LYS A 168 -33.84 15.31 -2.12
N LEU A 169 -34.10 16.06 -1.05
CA LEU A 169 -33.09 16.81 -0.31
C LEU A 169 -32.05 15.89 0.33
N ARG A 170 -32.45 14.72 0.85
CA ARG A 170 -31.50 13.71 1.36
C ARG A 170 -30.59 13.17 0.27
N LYS A 171 -31.12 12.87 -0.93
CA LYS A 171 -30.28 12.47 -2.08
C LYS A 171 -29.32 13.57 -2.52
N ASP A 172 -29.76 14.84 -2.48
CA ASP A 172 -28.90 15.99 -2.77
C ASP A 172 -27.80 16.11 -1.72
N ALA A 173 -28.10 15.91 -0.43
CA ALA A 173 -27.14 15.93 0.66
C ALA A 173 -26.06 14.83 0.52
N VAL A 174 -26.44 13.60 0.15
CA VAL A 174 -25.48 12.51 -0.11
C VAL A 174 -24.52 12.88 -1.25
N ARG A 175 -25.05 13.45 -2.35
CA ARG A 175 -24.18 13.90 -3.46
C ARG A 175 -23.26 15.03 -3.03
N ALA A 176 -23.77 15.99 -2.27
CA ALA A 176 -22.99 17.11 -1.74
C ALA A 176 -21.90 16.62 -0.77
N ALA A 177 -22.19 15.60 0.07
CA ALA A 177 -21.21 15.00 0.97
C ALA A 177 -20.01 14.42 0.21
N ARG A 178 -20.29 13.65 -0.85
CA ARG A 178 -19.22 13.06 -1.68
C ARG A 178 -18.42 14.11 -2.45
N ALA A 179 -19.09 15.13 -3.01
CA ALA A 179 -18.43 16.23 -3.70
C ALA A 179 -17.51 17.00 -2.74
N TRP A 180 -18.03 17.35 -1.57
CA TRP A 180 -17.23 18.01 -0.53
C TRP A 180 -16.02 17.20 -0.10
N ALA A 181 -16.17 15.89 0.10
CA ALA A 181 -15.05 15.03 0.46
C ALA A 181 -13.97 14.96 -0.64
N GLN A 182 -14.35 15.12 -1.92
CA GLN A 182 -13.40 15.24 -3.02
C GLN A 182 -12.71 16.62 -3.04
N GLU A 183 -13.46 17.70 -2.85
CA GLU A 183 -12.90 19.05 -2.80
C GLU A 183 -11.91 19.22 -1.64
N THR A 184 -12.18 18.60 -0.49
CA THR A 184 -11.32 18.60 0.68
C THR A 184 -9.94 18.00 0.40
N GLN A 185 -9.81 17.08 -0.55
CA GLN A 185 -8.51 16.53 -0.93
C GLN A 185 -7.54 17.63 -1.43
N ALA A 186 -8.04 18.64 -2.13
CA ALA A 186 -7.21 19.75 -2.58
C ALA A 186 -6.75 20.65 -1.40
N GLU A 187 -7.53 20.75 -0.34
CA GLU A 187 -7.14 21.48 0.88
C GLU A 187 -6.07 20.72 1.64
N LEU A 188 -6.24 19.40 1.77
CA LEU A 188 -5.25 18.52 2.39
C LEU A 188 -3.93 18.53 1.62
N ALA A 189 -3.97 18.45 0.29
CA ALA A 189 -2.78 18.52 -0.54
C ALA A 189 -2.01 19.83 -0.33
N ARG A 190 -2.73 20.98 -0.28
CA ARG A 190 -2.12 22.29 0.00
C ARG A 190 -1.52 22.38 1.41
N ALA A 191 -2.19 21.81 2.42
CA ALA A 191 -1.68 21.78 3.78
C ALA A 191 -0.38 20.97 3.92
N LEU A 192 -0.19 19.98 3.06
CA LEU A 192 1.00 19.12 3.01
C LEU A 192 2.08 19.63 2.06
N GLU A 193 1.83 20.72 1.34
CA GLU A 193 2.79 21.31 0.40
C GLU A 193 4.09 21.72 1.11
N GLY A 194 5.23 21.40 0.48
CA GLY A 194 6.56 21.63 1.04
C GLY A 194 7.00 20.65 2.14
N LEU A 195 6.10 19.76 2.63
CA LEU A 195 6.45 18.65 3.51
C LEU A 195 6.60 17.34 2.72
N VAL A 196 5.66 17.08 1.81
CA VAL A 196 5.64 15.87 0.99
C VAL A 196 6.62 16.02 -0.17
N LEU A 197 7.56 15.09 -0.28
CA LEU A 197 8.57 15.05 -1.35
C LEU A 197 8.02 14.45 -2.64
N ASP A 198 7.19 13.41 -2.50
CA ASP A 198 6.47 12.75 -3.60
C ASP A 198 5.21 12.07 -3.05
N TRP A 199 4.23 11.79 -3.88
CA TRP A 199 3.01 11.12 -3.48
C TRP A 199 2.42 10.24 -4.57
N ARG A 200 1.66 9.20 -4.17
CA ARG A 200 0.93 8.32 -5.08
C ARG A 200 -0.52 8.22 -4.60
N SER A 201 -1.45 8.35 -5.54
CA SER A 201 -2.85 8.04 -5.27
C SER A 201 -3.05 6.53 -5.37
N LEU A 202 -3.55 5.93 -4.30
CA LEU A 202 -3.85 4.52 -4.21
C LEU A 202 -5.36 4.31 -4.24
N ARG A 203 -5.80 3.09 -4.54
CA ARG A 203 -7.21 2.75 -4.44
C ARG A 203 -7.63 2.79 -2.97
N PRO A 204 -8.66 3.57 -2.61
CA PRO A 204 -9.19 3.56 -1.25
C PRO A 204 -9.67 2.17 -0.88
N PRO A 205 -9.50 1.74 0.38
CA PRO A 205 -10.11 0.50 0.85
C PRO A 205 -11.64 0.64 0.73
N SER A 206 -12.28 -0.35 0.13
CA SER A 206 -13.72 -0.32 -0.16
C SER A 206 -14.58 -0.25 1.12
N ARG A 207 -14.12 -0.84 2.21
CA ARG A 207 -14.68 -0.72 3.58
C ARG A 207 -13.61 -1.07 4.60
N ASN A 208 -13.62 -0.38 5.74
CA ASN A 208 -12.87 -0.80 6.90
C ASN A 208 -13.73 -1.82 7.68
N PRO A 209 -13.26 -3.07 7.91
CA PRO A 209 -13.99 -4.05 8.69
C PRO A 209 -14.38 -3.58 10.11
N GLU A 210 -13.54 -2.72 10.70
CA GLU A 210 -13.78 -2.15 12.03
C GLU A 210 -14.82 -1.01 12.01
N GLN A 211 -15.08 -0.41 10.86
CA GLN A 211 -15.98 0.72 10.67
C GLN A 211 -16.73 0.57 9.35
N PRO A 212 -17.65 -0.42 9.25
CA PRO A 212 -18.32 -0.78 8.01
C PRO A 212 -19.26 0.31 7.48
N GLU A 213 -19.64 1.27 8.33
CA GLU A 213 -20.47 2.44 8.00
C GLU A 213 -19.71 3.51 7.22
N ARG A 214 -18.34 3.44 7.20
CA ARG A 214 -17.50 4.44 6.54
C ARG A 214 -17.07 3.97 5.15
N GLU A 215 -17.19 4.87 4.20
CA GLU A 215 -16.74 4.69 2.81
C GLU A 215 -15.37 5.32 2.63
N GLY A 216 -14.39 4.56 2.08
CA GLY A 216 -13.08 5.10 1.73
C GLY A 216 -13.21 6.11 0.58
N VAL A 217 -12.70 7.33 0.78
CA VAL A 217 -12.77 8.42 -0.19
C VAL A 217 -11.46 8.58 -0.95
N PHE A 218 -10.35 8.51 -0.24
CA PHE A 218 -9.01 8.58 -0.82
C PHE A 218 -8.02 7.76 0.00
N HIS A 219 -6.93 7.39 -0.66
CA HIS A 219 -5.77 6.76 -0.04
C HIS A 219 -4.52 7.26 -0.74
N TRP A 220 -3.63 7.90 0.00
CA TRP A 220 -2.37 8.42 -0.51
C TRP A 220 -1.19 7.73 0.17
N ALA A 221 -0.22 7.31 -0.62
CA ALA A 221 1.11 7.05 -0.15
C ALA A 221 1.90 8.36 -0.27
N LEU A 222 2.48 8.81 0.82
CA LEU A 222 3.25 10.06 0.94
C LEU A 222 4.71 9.71 1.20
N LEU A 223 5.62 10.29 0.45
CA LEU A 223 7.05 10.20 0.75
C LEU A 223 7.45 11.46 1.52
N LEU A 224 7.95 11.29 2.73
CA LEU A 224 8.31 12.37 3.65
C LEU A 224 9.80 12.32 3.98
N PRO A 225 10.41 13.45 4.37
CA PRO A 225 11.69 13.43 5.05
C PRO A 225 11.62 12.56 6.30
N ARG A 226 12.64 11.76 6.57
CA ARG A 226 12.70 10.92 7.77
C ARG A 226 12.58 11.76 9.04
N GLY A 227 11.72 11.30 9.97
CA GLY A 227 11.44 12.00 11.21
C GLY A 227 10.46 13.15 11.07
N ALA A 228 9.76 13.29 9.94
CA ALA A 228 8.76 14.33 9.71
C ALA A 228 7.38 14.03 10.35
N GLU A 229 7.25 12.95 11.14
CA GLU A 229 5.99 12.51 11.78
C GLU A 229 5.31 13.65 12.57
N ALA A 230 6.07 14.32 13.45
CA ALA A 230 5.52 15.40 14.27
C ALA A 230 5.01 16.58 13.43
N GLU A 231 5.69 16.91 12.34
CA GLU A 231 5.26 17.96 11.42
C GLU A 231 4.03 17.55 10.61
N LEU A 232 3.97 16.28 10.18
CA LEU A 232 2.78 15.72 9.53
C LEU A 232 1.57 15.80 10.47
N ALA A 233 1.71 15.35 11.71
CA ALA A 233 0.65 15.41 12.72
C ALA A 233 0.20 16.85 12.96
N ARG A 234 1.13 17.78 13.19
CA ARG A 234 0.85 19.20 13.42
C ARG A 234 0.04 19.84 12.29
N ARG A 235 0.30 19.46 11.04
CA ARG A 235 -0.44 19.99 9.88
C ARG A 235 -1.81 19.35 9.70
N LEU A 236 -1.95 18.07 10.04
CA LEU A 236 -3.19 17.32 9.86
C LEU A 236 -4.19 17.50 11.02
N GLU A 237 -3.72 17.68 12.25
CA GLU A 237 -4.55 17.70 13.46
C GLU A 237 -5.69 18.75 13.40
N PRO A 238 -5.45 20.05 13.09
CA PRO A 238 -6.54 21.05 13.01
C PRO A 238 -7.54 20.72 11.90
N LEU A 239 -7.07 20.14 10.79
CA LEU A 239 -7.93 19.70 9.69
C LEU A 239 -8.74 18.47 10.08
N ALA A 240 -8.12 17.51 10.75
CA ALA A 240 -8.77 16.26 11.19
C ALA A 240 -9.94 16.54 12.15
N GLU A 241 -9.80 17.47 13.09
CA GLU A 241 -10.89 17.90 13.98
C GLU A 241 -12.06 18.51 13.19
N SER A 242 -11.76 19.49 12.34
CA SER A 242 -12.75 20.17 11.53
C SER A 242 -13.50 19.23 10.58
N LEU A 243 -12.77 18.32 9.94
CA LEU A 243 -13.31 17.35 8.98
C LEU A 243 -14.13 16.25 9.69
N SER A 244 -13.65 15.78 10.84
CA SER A 244 -14.33 14.77 11.65
C SER A 244 -15.70 15.26 12.14
N ALA A 245 -15.81 16.52 12.52
CA ALA A 245 -17.10 17.13 12.90
C ALA A 245 -18.15 17.10 11.76
N ARG A 246 -17.71 16.92 10.52
CA ARG A 246 -18.53 16.84 9.31
C ARG A 246 -18.61 15.42 8.73
N GLY A 247 -18.07 14.42 9.44
CA GLY A 247 -18.13 13.02 9.06
C GLY A 247 -16.98 12.53 8.16
N LEU A 248 -15.96 13.36 7.85
CA LEU A 248 -14.76 12.91 7.12
C LEU A 248 -13.61 12.68 8.11
N HIS A 249 -13.18 11.44 8.22
CA HIS A 249 -12.14 11.01 9.15
C HIS A 249 -10.82 10.77 8.42
N LEU A 250 -9.74 11.32 8.96
CA LEU A 250 -8.38 11.12 8.45
C LEU A 250 -7.66 10.06 9.29
N LEU A 251 -6.84 9.25 8.64
CA LEU A 251 -5.97 8.27 9.27
C LEU A 251 -4.61 8.30 8.62
N ALA A 252 -3.61 8.80 9.34
CA ALA A 252 -2.20 8.71 8.95
C ALA A 252 -1.54 7.52 9.65
N ARG A 253 -0.80 6.71 8.90
CA ARG A 253 -0.05 5.54 9.42
C ARG A 253 1.30 5.45 8.74
N GLY A 254 2.31 5.09 9.52
CA GLY A 254 3.69 4.90 9.07
C GLY A 254 4.68 4.90 10.24
N PRO A 255 5.98 4.90 9.98
CA PRO A 255 6.54 4.76 8.65
C PRO A 255 6.41 3.32 8.11
N TRP A 256 6.11 3.20 6.80
CA TRP A 256 6.04 1.94 6.07
C TRP A 256 7.30 1.71 5.24
N PRO A 257 7.59 0.46 4.89
CA PRO A 257 8.54 0.17 3.80
C PRO A 257 8.07 0.87 2.52
N ALA A 258 8.98 1.54 1.81
CA ALA A 258 8.62 2.42 0.70
C ALA A 258 8.26 1.66 -0.59
N TYR A 259 7.26 0.79 -0.51
CA TYR A 259 6.77 -0.04 -1.61
C TYR A 259 6.27 0.76 -2.81
N ASN A 260 5.57 1.87 -2.51
CA ASN A 260 4.93 2.67 -3.54
C ASN A 260 5.92 3.58 -4.29
N PHE A 261 7.13 3.73 -3.77
CA PHE A 261 8.20 4.53 -4.35
C PHE A 261 9.39 3.68 -4.82
N ALA A 262 9.30 2.36 -4.65
CA ALA A 262 10.32 1.42 -5.12
C ALA A 262 10.45 1.46 -6.66
N PRO A 263 11.67 1.43 -7.21
CA PRO A 263 11.89 1.38 -8.64
C PRO A 263 11.42 0.04 -9.21
N HIS A 264 10.93 0.05 -10.44
CA HIS A 264 10.70 -1.19 -11.17
C HIS A 264 12.05 -1.81 -11.59
N LEU A 265 12.36 -3.00 -11.10
CA LEU A 265 13.63 -3.69 -11.32
C LEU A 265 13.58 -4.70 -12.47
N GLY A 266 12.86 -4.43 -13.55
CA GLY A 266 12.70 -5.38 -14.66
C GLY A 266 11.98 -6.66 -14.21
N ASP A 267 12.17 -7.77 -14.93
CA ASP A 267 11.51 -9.05 -14.62
C ASP A 267 12.00 -9.65 -13.30
N VAL A 268 11.47 -9.14 -12.20
CA VAL A 268 11.62 -9.72 -10.85
C VAL A 268 10.63 -10.88 -10.67
N THR A 269 9.64 -10.97 -11.54
CA THR A 269 8.73 -12.11 -11.63
C THR A 269 9.25 -13.08 -12.67
N GLY A 270 9.78 -14.19 -12.23
CA GLY A 270 10.12 -15.31 -13.13
C GLY A 270 8.86 -15.98 -13.66
N ASP A 271 8.07 -15.30 -14.40
CA ASP A 271 7.21 -15.77 -15.49
C ASP A 271 6.29 -14.64 -15.95
N GLY A 272 6.33 -14.35 -17.27
CA GLY A 272 5.69 -13.26 -17.97
C GLY A 272 4.19 -13.08 -17.71
N ARG A 273 3.83 -12.45 -16.63
CA ARG A 273 2.57 -11.74 -16.49
C ARG A 273 2.87 -10.26 -16.32
N GLU A 274 2.81 -9.55 -17.44
CA GLU A 274 2.63 -8.10 -17.45
C GLU A 274 1.53 -7.74 -16.43
N ALA A 275 1.92 -6.98 -15.41
CA ALA A 275 0.94 -6.33 -14.57
C ALA A 275 0.11 -5.43 -15.49
N ARG A 276 -1.11 -5.86 -15.83
CA ARG A 276 -2.08 -4.99 -16.48
C ARG A 276 -2.33 -3.83 -15.52
N THR A 277 -1.72 -2.71 -15.80
CA THR A 277 -2.16 -1.42 -15.32
C THR A 277 -3.58 -1.24 -15.85
N HIS A 278 -4.56 -1.41 -14.98
CA HIS A 278 -5.89 -0.92 -15.26
C HIS A 278 -5.88 0.59 -15.03
N ASP A 279 -6.03 1.31 -16.14
CA ASP A 279 -6.46 2.71 -16.17
C ASP A 279 -7.74 2.94 -15.37
#